data_1ddb10023cfd913b85b5988e35c9b952
#
_entry.id   1ddb10023cfd913b85b5988e35c9b952
#
_cell.length_a   1.000
_cell.length_b   1.000
_cell.length_c   1.000
_cell.angle_alpha   90.00
_cell.angle_beta   90.00
_cell.angle_gamma   90.00
#
_symmetry.space_group_name_H-M   'P 1'
#
loop_
_entity.id
_entity.type
_entity.pdbx_description
1 polymer ?
#
loop_
_entity_poly.entity_id
_entity_poly.type
_entity_poly.pdbx_seq_one_letter_code
_entity_poly.pdbx_strand_id
1 'polypeptide(L)'
;MVFVYNFNMHVPDGFINAQVSAATGIISLGTLWAYIRNAKNLVADKLIALTGMMSALIFVLQMINFPIAAGTSGHLLGGALAVIVLGPSLGVICISIVVVIQSLLFADGGLSALGVNVLNMAIITSLTGWFTITLWKKLFGESQFTLISGSVIAGLLSVVFSSIAFVLEYAIGGTVSVPLGNVLIAMISTHLLIGLGEGIITALIVSFVKSEIRFSVCE
;
A
#
# COMPACT_ATOMS: atom_id res chain seq x y z
N MET A 1 11.97 -6.81 32.74
CA MET A 1 12.01 -5.62 31.87
C MET A 1 11.04 -5.89 30.73
N VAL A 2 9.81 -5.36 30.84
CA VAL A 2 8.78 -5.55 29.81
C VAL A 2 9.16 -4.62 28.67
N PHE A 3 9.65 -5.19 27.57
CA PHE A 3 9.77 -4.44 26.31
C PHE A 3 8.34 -4.10 25.85
N VAL A 4 7.92 -2.89 26.13
CA VAL A 4 6.77 -2.30 25.44
C VAL A 4 7.26 -2.08 24.00
N TYR A 5 6.99 -3.05 23.14
CA TYR A 5 7.10 -2.83 21.72
C TYR A 5 6.06 -1.77 21.38
N ASN A 6 6.50 -0.53 21.17
CA ASN A 6 5.70 0.42 20.42
C ASN A 6 5.52 -0.19 19.03
N PHE A 7 4.35 -0.76 18.78
CA PHE A 7 4.01 -1.29 17.47
C PHE A 7 3.81 -0.10 16.53
N ASN A 8 4.91 0.42 16.00
CA ASN A 8 4.83 1.21 14.79
C ASN A 8 4.31 0.30 13.69
N MET A 9 3.32 0.75 12.97
CA MET A 9 2.64 -0.04 11.94
C MET A 9 3.50 -0.21 10.68
N HIS A 10 4.48 0.68 10.52
CA HIS A 10 5.48 0.66 9.47
C HIS A 10 6.81 0.10 9.98
N VAL A 11 7.67 -0.31 9.07
CA VAL A 11 9.02 -0.79 9.42
C VAL A 11 9.76 0.30 10.18
N PRO A 12 10.16 0.06 11.44
CA PRO A 12 10.85 1.05 12.26
C PRO A 12 12.34 1.17 11.90
N ASP A 13 12.97 2.24 12.41
CA ASP A 13 14.41 2.42 12.26
C ASP A 13 15.19 1.25 12.86
N GLY A 14 16.22 0.83 12.14
CA GLY A 14 17.12 -0.23 12.59
C GLY A 14 16.56 -1.65 12.47
N PHE A 15 15.36 -1.87 11.92
CA PHE A 15 14.79 -3.21 11.69
C PHE A 15 15.39 -3.90 10.48
N ILE A 16 15.75 -3.12 9.48
CA ILE A 16 16.41 -3.53 8.23
C ILE A 16 17.77 -2.85 8.16
N ASN A 17 18.79 -3.54 7.68
CA ASN A 17 20.15 -3.03 7.56
C ASN A 17 20.26 -1.90 6.54
N ALA A 18 21.35 -1.12 6.63
CA ALA A 18 21.56 0.05 5.80
C ALA A 18 21.64 -0.28 4.28
N GLN A 19 22.15 -1.46 3.92
CA GLN A 19 22.29 -1.85 2.52
C GLN A 19 20.93 -2.06 1.86
N VAL A 20 20.03 -2.82 2.49
CA VAL A 20 18.67 -3.04 1.98
C VAL A 20 17.86 -1.74 2.04
N SER A 21 17.98 -0.95 3.12
CA SER A 21 17.31 0.36 3.23
C SER A 21 17.75 1.31 2.10
N ALA A 22 19.05 1.36 1.79
CA ALA A 22 19.55 2.18 0.69
C ALA A 22 19.07 1.68 -0.69
N ALA A 23 19.14 0.37 -0.92
CA ALA A 23 18.70 -0.22 -2.19
C ALA A 23 17.21 0.03 -2.44
N THR A 24 16.36 -0.24 -1.45
CA THR A 24 14.92 0.02 -1.54
C THR A 24 14.61 1.52 -1.68
N GLY A 25 15.39 2.37 -1.02
CA GLY A 25 15.31 3.83 -1.18
C GLY A 25 15.58 4.30 -2.60
N ILE A 26 16.66 3.79 -3.22
CA ILE A 26 16.99 4.10 -4.62
C ILE A 26 15.89 3.62 -5.57
N ILE A 27 15.39 2.38 -5.38
CA ILE A 27 14.30 1.83 -6.19
C ILE A 27 13.04 2.67 -6.03
N SER A 28 12.67 3.02 -4.80
CA SER A 28 11.49 3.84 -4.51
C SER A 28 11.58 5.22 -5.13
N LEU A 29 12.71 5.91 -4.99
CA LEU A 29 12.93 7.23 -5.58
C LEU A 29 12.90 7.19 -7.10
N GLY A 30 13.57 6.20 -7.72
CA GLY A 30 13.57 6.04 -9.18
C GLY A 30 12.18 5.75 -9.74
N THR A 31 11.44 4.87 -9.08
CA THR A 31 10.06 4.53 -9.44
C THR A 31 9.13 5.73 -9.26
N LEU A 32 9.21 6.41 -8.13
CA LEU A 32 8.40 7.61 -7.86
C LEU A 32 8.70 8.73 -8.86
N TRP A 33 9.97 8.95 -9.20
CA TRP A 33 10.34 9.90 -10.24
C TRP A 33 9.71 9.59 -11.60
N ALA A 34 9.71 8.32 -12.01
CA ALA A 34 9.08 7.89 -13.25
C ALA A 34 7.56 8.15 -13.23
N TYR A 35 6.88 7.84 -12.14
CA TYR A 35 5.44 8.10 -12.00
C TYR A 35 5.11 9.59 -11.95
N ILE A 36 5.91 10.42 -11.27
CA ILE A 36 5.76 11.89 -11.26
C ILE A 36 5.94 12.45 -12.68
N ARG A 37 6.92 11.94 -13.42
CA ARG A 37 7.13 12.37 -14.81
C ARG A 37 5.94 12.04 -15.70
N ASN A 38 5.39 10.84 -15.56
CA ASN A 38 4.19 10.42 -16.31
C ASN A 38 2.96 11.23 -15.89
N ALA A 39 2.81 11.51 -14.59
CA ALA A 39 1.69 12.27 -14.07
C ALA A 39 1.63 13.72 -14.56
N LYS A 40 2.77 14.34 -14.90
CA LYS A 40 2.82 15.75 -15.38
C LYS A 40 1.91 16.01 -16.57
N ASN A 41 1.67 15.00 -17.42
CA ASN A 41 0.81 15.11 -18.59
C ASN A 41 -0.68 14.85 -18.28
N LEU A 42 -0.97 14.34 -17.05
CA LEU A 42 -2.32 13.98 -16.62
C LEU A 42 -2.96 15.03 -15.70
N VAL A 43 -2.20 16.07 -15.34
CA VAL A 43 -2.59 17.00 -14.27
C VAL A 43 -3.62 18.00 -14.76
N ALA A 44 -4.90 17.65 -14.59
CA ALA A 44 -5.99 18.63 -14.55
C ALA A 44 -6.26 19.00 -13.08
N ASP A 45 -6.72 20.23 -12.81
CA ASP A 45 -7.02 20.72 -11.44
C ASP A 45 -7.92 19.75 -10.66
N LYS A 46 -8.89 19.15 -11.34
CA LYS A 46 -9.80 18.14 -10.77
C LYS A 46 -9.06 16.90 -10.26
N LEU A 47 -8.04 16.44 -10.97
CA LEU A 47 -7.25 15.25 -10.57
C LEU A 47 -6.31 15.55 -9.41
N ILE A 48 -5.77 16.75 -9.32
CA ILE A 48 -4.97 17.20 -8.17
C ILE A 48 -5.84 17.20 -6.91
N ALA A 49 -7.03 17.82 -6.99
CA ALA A 49 -7.96 17.87 -5.86
C ALA A 49 -8.40 16.46 -5.43
N LEU A 50 -8.73 15.59 -6.39
CA LEU A 50 -9.12 14.20 -6.12
C LEU A 50 -7.97 13.41 -5.47
N THR A 51 -6.73 13.59 -5.95
CA THR A 51 -5.54 12.95 -5.36
C THR A 51 -5.32 13.42 -3.92
N GLY A 52 -5.48 14.72 -3.65
CA GLY A 52 -5.40 15.25 -2.29
C GLY A 52 -6.48 14.69 -1.35
N MET A 53 -7.72 14.62 -1.83
CA MET A 53 -8.84 14.02 -1.06
C MET A 53 -8.61 12.53 -0.80
N MET A 54 -8.14 11.78 -1.79
CA MET A 54 -7.81 10.36 -1.63
C MET A 54 -6.64 10.16 -0.66
N SER A 55 -5.61 11.02 -0.70
CA SER A 55 -4.50 10.96 0.25
C SER A 55 -4.99 11.20 1.68
N ALA A 56 -5.86 12.18 1.89
CA ALA A 56 -6.46 12.45 3.20
C ALA A 56 -7.33 11.28 3.69
N LEU A 57 -8.17 10.71 2.81
CA LEU A 57 -8.98 9.54 3.14
C LEU A 57 -8.13 8.34 3.53
N ILE A 58 -7.12 8.01 2.71
CA ILE A 58 -6.25 6.87 2.97
C ILE A 58 -5.41 7.10 4.22
N PHE A 59 -4.93 8.33 4.46
CA PHE A 59 -4.24 8.69 5.70
C PHE A 59 -5.12 8.36 6.93
N VAL A 60 -6.37 8.78 6.93
CA VAL A 60 -7.31 8.49 8.03
C VAL A 60 -7.56 6.98 8.17
N LEU A 61 -7.76 6.27 7.06
CA LEU A 61 -7.98 4.82 7.07
C LEU A 61 -6.75 4.06 7.59
N GLN A 62 -5.54 4.53 7.30
CA GLN A 62 -4.30 3.95 7.81
C GLN A 62 -4.08 4.24 9.31
N MET A 63 -4.60 5.36 9.83
CA MET A 63 -4.54 5.67 11.27
C MET A 63 -5.52 4.84 12.10
N ILE A 64 -6.50 4.18 11.48
CA ILE A 64 -7.43 3.29 12.16
C ILE A 64 -6.78 1.91 12.31
N ASN A 65 -6.32 1.63 13.52
CA ASN A 65 -5.75 0.35 13.89
C ASN A 65 -6.83 -0.57 14.45
N PHE A 66 -6.88 -1.79 13.96
CA PHE A 66 -7.79 -2.81 14.50
C PHE A 66 -6.99 -4.02 15.02
N PRO A 67 -7.40 -4.59 16.16
CA PRO A 67 -6.76 -5.77 16.70
C PRO A 67 -7.01 -6.96 15.74
N ILE A 68 -5.95 -7.70 15.42
CA ILE A 68 -6.04 -8.84 14.51
C ILE A 68 -6.01 -10.14 15.28
N ALA A 69 -4.91 -10.43 15.97
CA ALA A 69 -4.72 -11.63 16.78
C ALA A 69 -3.50 -11.50 17.69
N ALA A 70 -3.49 -12.21 18.82
CA ALA A 70 -2.32 -12.39 19.70
C ALA A 70 -1.59 -11.08 20.07
N GLY A 71 -2.33 -9.95 20.20
CA GLY A 71 -1.75 -8.65 20.55
C GLY A 71 -1.14 -7.88 19.37
N THR A 72 -1.34 -8.36 18.13
CA THR A 72 -1.01 -7.61 16.92
C THR A 72 -2.17 -6.73 16.46
N SER A 73 -1.86 -5.58 15.91
CA SER A 73 -2.82 -4.71 15.23
C SER A 73 -2.41 -4.52 13.77
N GLY A 74 -3.36 -4.18 12.94
CA GLY A 74 -3.13 -3.91 11.54
C GLY A 74 -3.93 -2.70 11.06
N HIS A 75 -3.50 -2.13 9.96
CA HIS A 75 -4.20 -1.06 9.26
C HIS A 75 -4.28 -1.37 7.77
N LEU A 76 -5.13 -0.63 7.07
CA LEU A 76 -5.22 -0.69 5.61
C LEU A 76 -3.96 -0.12 4.97
N LEU A 77 -3.56 -0.65 3.81
CA LEU A 77 -2.45 -0.09 3.01
C LEU A 77 -2.96 0.92 1.97
N GLY A 78 -4.11 0.67 1.38
CA GLY A 78 -4.82 1.59 0.49
C GLY A 78 -4.31 1.63 -0.94
N GLY A 79 -3.26 0.87 -1.30
CA GLY A 79 -2.66 0.92 -2.63
C GLY A 79 -3.61 0.50 -3.75
N ALA A 80 -4.35 -0.60 -3.57
CA ALA A 80 -5.35 -1.03 -4.53
C ALA A 80 -6.46 0.02 -4.71
N LEU A 81 -6.97 0.58 -3.61
CA LEU A 81 -7.97 1.65 -3.65
C LEU A 81 -7.46 2.86 -4.44
N ALA A 82 -6.25 3.32 -4.12
CA ALA A 82 -5.67 4.49 -4.78
C ALA A 82 -5.56 4.30 -6.30
N VAL A 83 -5.05 3.16 -6.77
CA VAL A 83 -4.88 2.95 -8.21
C VAL A 83 -6.17 2.69 -8.96
N ILE A 84 -7.17 2.08 -8.32
CA ILE A 84 -8.48 1.87 -8.93
C ILE A 84 -9.20 3.20 -9.14
N VAL A 85 -9.02 4.15 -8.24
CA VAL A 85 -9.68 5.47 -8.29
C VAL A 85 -8.89 6.48 -9.12
N LEU A 86 -7.57 6.54 -8.95
CA LEU A 86 -6.71 7.59 -9.51
C LEU A 86 -5.88 7.15 -10.72
N GLY A 87 -5.87 5.85 -11.02
CA GLY A 87 -4.92 5.26 -11.96
C GLY A 87 -3.53 5.05 -11.35
N PRO A 88 -2.62 4.35 -12.08
CA PRO A 88 -1.36 3.87 -11.51
C PRO A 88 -0.42 5.01 -11.08
N SER A 89 -0.27 6.06 -11.88
CA SER A 89 0.68 7.14 -11.57
C SER A 89 0.27 7.94 -10.35
N LEU A 90 -0.97 8.42 -10.31
CA LEU A 90 -1.46 9.21 -9.18
C LEU A 90 -1.69 8.36 -7.94
N GLY A 91 -2.04 7.07 -8.08
CA GLY A 91 -2.20 6.14 -6.97
C GLY A 91 -0.89 5.92 -6.21
N VAL A 92 0.21 5.63 -6.92
CA VAL A 92 1.55 5.49 -6.30
C VAL A 92 1.98 6.79 -5.62
N ILE A 93 1.78 7.94 -6.27
CA ILE A 93 2.11 9.25 -5.69
C ILE A 93 1.28 9.51 -4.43
N CYS A 94 -0.02 9.23 -4.48
CA CYS A 94 -0.96 9.39 -3.36
C CYS A 94 -0.47 8.64 -2.11
N ILE A 95 -0.20 7.33 -2.21
CA ILE A 95 0.26 6.53 -1.08
C ILE A 95 1.66 6.97 -0.62
N SER A 96 2.56 7.31 -1.56
CA SER A 96 3.90 7.78 -1.21
C SER A 96 3.85 9.06 -0.36
N ILE A 97 2.96 10.00 -0.69
CA ILE A 97 2.74 11.22 0.10
C ILE A 97 2.26 10.85 1.51
N VAL A 98 1.30 9.95 1.63
CA VAL A 98 0.77 9.50 2.93
C VAL A 98 1.89 8.91 3.79
N VAL A 99 2.64 7.93 3.26
CA VAL A 99 3.74 7.27 3.98
C VAL A 99 4.84 8.26 4.41
N VAL A 100 5.20 9.20 3.54
CA VAL A 100 6.19 10.24 3.88
C VAL A 100 5.69 11.16 4.99
N ILE A 101 4.43 11.59 4.93
CA ILE A 101 3.83 12.45 5.97
C ILE A 101 3.77 11.69 7.30
N GLN A 102 3.38 10.43 7.31
CA GLN A 102 3.32 9.59 8.51
C GLN A 102 4.69 9.45 9.16
N SER A 103 5.73 9.15 8.38
CA SER A 103 7.09 9.02 8.91
C SER A 103 7.65 10.34 9.43
N LEU A 104 7.43 11.46 8.72
CA LEU A 104 8.02 12.76 9.07
C LEU A 104 7.29 13.49 10.20
N LEU A 105 5.95 13.45 10.20
CA LEU A 105 5.14 14.28 11.12
C LEU A 105 4.55 13.48 12.27
N PHE A 106 4.37 12.16 12.11
CA PHE A 106 3.72 11.32 13.11
C PHE A 106 4.66 10.28 13.72
N ALA A 107 5.93 10.23 13.27
CA ALA A 107 6.91 9.22 13.68
C ALA A 107 6.39 7.78 13.50
N ASP A 108 5.50 7.56 12.54
CA ASP A 108 4.98 6.26 12.19
C ASP A 108 5.79 5.68 11.01
N GLY A 109 6.71 4.77 11.36
CA GLY A 109 7.75 4.25 10.48
C GLY A 109 9.09 4.98 10.60
N GLY A 110 10.18 4.19 10.43
CA GLY A 110 11.54 4.70 10.52
C GLY A 110 11.94 5.56 9.33
N LEU A 111 12.66 6.65 9.57
CA LEU A 111 13.21 7.46 8.48
C LEU A 111 14.29 6.71 7.68
N SER A 112 15.09 5.88 8.35
CA SER A 112 16.05 5.00 7.67
C SER A 112 15.38 3.88 6.89
N ALA A 113 14.16 3.51 7.25
CA ALA A 113 13.34 2.49 6.59
C ALA A 113 12.31 3.10 5.60
N LEU A 114 12.33 4.42 5.38
CA LEU A 114 11.33 5.09 4.52
C LEU A 114 11.30 4.50 3.10
N GLY A 115 12.46 4.13 2.54
CA GLY A 115 12.53 3.47 1.24
C GLY A 115 11.81 2.12 1.21
N VAL A 116 11.98 1.30 2.25
CA VAL A 116 11.28 0.03 2.45
C VAL A 116 9.77 0.26 2.55
N ASN A 117 9.35 1.22 3.38
CA ASN A 117 7.94 1.54 3.58
C ASN A 117 7.27 2.05 2.29
N VAL A 118 7.93 2.95 1.54
CA VAL A 118 7.42 3.42 0.25
C VAL A 118 7.39 2.29 -0.79
N LEU A 119 8.42 1.44 -0.85
CA LEU A 119 8.44 0.31 -1.77
C LEU A 119 7.26 -0.63 -1.52
N ASN A 120 7.09 -1.06 -0.27
CA ASN A 120 6.07 -2.04 0.08
C ASN A 120 4.66 -1.47 0.05
N MET A 121 4.44 -0.31 0.67
CA MET A 121 3.11 0.25 0.87
C MET A 121 2.60 1.07 -0.31
N ALA A 122 3.48 1.79 -1.02
CA ALA A 122 3.05 2.60 -2.17
C ALA A 122 3.23 1.87 -3.49
N ILE A 123 4.42 1.31 -3.75
CA ILE A 123 4.74 0.79 -5.07
C ILE A 123 4.18 -0.61 -5.26
N ILE A 124 4.51 -1.56 -4.38
CA ILE A 124 4.10 -2.96 -4.54
C ILE A 124 2.59 -3.11 -4.44
N THR A 125 1.95 -2.48 -3.45
CA THR A 125 0.48 -2.55 -3.32
C THR A 125 -0.22 -1.95 -4.52
N SER A 126 0.25 -0.80 -5.00
CA SER A 126 -0.32 -0.11 -6.16
C SER A 126 -0.15 -0.91 -7.44
N LEU A 127 1.05 -1.42 -7.71
CA LEU A 127 1.32 -2.24 -8.89
C LEU A 127 0.50 -3.53 -8.89
N THR A 128 0.47 -4.23 -7.76
CA THR A 128 -0.32 -5.46 -7.61
C THR A 128 -1.80 -5.16 -7.79
N GLY A 129 -2.31 -4.12 -7.15
CA GLY A 129 -3.71 -3.69 -7.26
C GLY A 129 -4.08 -3.36 -8.70
N TRP A 130 -3.25 -2.56 -9.38
CA TRP A 130 -3.45 -2.19 -10.78
C TRP A 130 -3.41 -3.39 -11.73
N PHE A 131 -2.41 -4.24 -11.60
CA PHE A 131 -2.30 -5.46 -12.41
C PHE A 131 -3.51 -6.36 -12.20
N THR A 132 -3.92 -6.57 -10.95
CA THR A 132 -5.04 -7.45 -10.61
C THR A 132 -6.34 -6.92 -11.20
N ILE A 133 -6.69 -5.64 -11.01
CA ILE A 133 -7.95 -5.10 -11.53
C ILE A 133 -7.97 -5.09 -13.06
N THR A 134 -6.85 -4.79 -13.70
CA THR A 134 -6.74 -4.79 -15.16
C THR A 134 -6.89 -6.20 -15.73
N LEU A 135 -6.21 -7.18 -15.13
CA LEU A 135 -6.32 -8.59 -15.53
C LEU A 135 -7.75 -9.10 -15.30
N TRP A 136 -8.37 -8.77 -14.16
CA TRP A 136 -9.73 -9.18 -13.82
C TRP A 136 -10.75 -8.66 -14.82
N LYS A 137 -10.65 -7.39 -15.22
CA LYS A 137 -11.48 -6.80 -16.28
C LYS A 137 -11.25 -7.46 -17.64
N LYS A 138 -10.00 -7.76 -17.98
CA LYS A 138 -9.66 -8.45 -19.23
C LYS A 138 -10.27 -9.86 -19.32
N LEU A 139 -10.35 -10.59 -18.20
CA LEU A 139 -10.88 -11.95 -18.15
C LEU A 139 -12.41 -12.00 -18.09
N PHE A 140 -13.05 -11.09 -17.35
CA PHE A 140 -14.48 -11.14 -17.04
C PHE A 140 -15.30 -10.00 -17.67
N GLY A 141 -14.67 -9.15 -18.48
CA GLY A 141 -15.32 -7.99 -19.12
C GLY A 141 -15.55 -6.81 -18.17
N GLU A 142 -16.07 -5.71 -18.71
CA GLU A 142 -16.35 -4.48 -17.97
C GLU A 142 -17.78 -4.45 -17.46
N SER A 143 -18.00 -4.95 -16.26
CA SER A 143 -19.30 -4.91 -15.59
C SER A 143 -19.15 -4.35 -14.16
N GLN A 144 -20.25 -3.97 -13.54
CA GLN A 144 -20.24 -3.56 -12.13
C GLN A 144 -19.81 -4.70 -11.23
N PHE A 145 -20.25 -5.91 -11.50
CA PHE A 145 -19.86 -7.10 -10.76
C PHE A 145 -18.35 -7.35 -10.88
N THR A 146 -17.81 -7.25 -12.09
CA THR A 146 -16.36 -7.41 -12.34
C THR A 146 -15.56 -6.35 -11.59
N LEU A 147 -16.03 -5.10 -11.57
CA LEU A 147 -15.36 -4.03 -10.85
C LEU A 147 -15.34 -4.29 -9.34
N ILE A 148 -16.48 -4.64 -8.75
CA ILE A 148 -16.60 -4.89 -7.31
C ILE A 148 -15.78 -6.12 -6.90
N SER A 149 -15.98 -7.25 -7.59
CA SER A 149 -15.23 -8.50 -7.30
C SER A 149 -13.72 -8.34 -7.53
N GLY A 150 -13.34 -7.66 -8.62
CA GLY A 150 -11.95 -7.34 -8.91
C GLY A 150 -11.32 -6.43 -7.86
N SER A 151 -12.08 -5.48 -7.29
CA SER A 151 -11.60 -4.62 -6.19
C SER A 151 -11.32 -5.41 -4.92
N VAL A 152 -12.17 -6.40 -4.58
CA VAL A 152 -11.93 -7.29 -3.43
C VAL A 152 -10.63 -8.07 -3.63
N ILE A 153 -10.46 -8.69 -4.79
CA ILE A 153 -9.26 -9.49 -5.08
C ILE A 153 -8.01 -8.60 -5.16
N ALA A 154 -8.12 -7.41 -5.75
CA ALA A 154 -7.00 -6.46 -5.84
C ALA A 154 -6.54 -5.99 -4.46
N GLY A 155 -7.47 -5.66 -3.55
CA GLY A 155 -7.16 -5.30 -2.17
C GLY A 155 -6.47 -6.46 -1.43
N LEU A 156 -7.03 -7.67 -1.49
CA LEU A 156 -6.43 -8.84 -0.86
C LEU A 156 -5.01 -9.10 -1.37
N LEU A 157 -4.83 -9.21 -2.69
CA LEU A 157 -3.54 -9.55 -3.27
C LEU A 157 -2.50 -8.45 -3.06
N SER A 158 -2.87 -7.17 -3.11
CA SER A 158 -1.94 -6.07 -2.89
C SER A 158 -1.28 -6.14 -1.51
N VAL A 159 -2.06 -6.42 -0.48
CA VAL A 159 -1.58 -6.54 0.91
C VAL A 159 -0.70 -7.78 1.09
N VAL A 160 -1.12 -8.93 0.54
CA VAL A 160 -0.35 -10.18 0.63
C VAL A 160 1.00 -10.05 -0.08
N PHE A 161 1.03 -9.49 -1.30
CA PHE A 161 2.30 -9.32 -2.01
C PHE A 161 3.23 -8.31 -1.34
N SER A 162 2.70 -7.25 -0.73
CA SER A 162 3.48 -6.33 0.09
C SER A 162 4.12 -7.05 1.29
N SER A 163 3.36 -7.92 1.97
CA SER A 163 3.89 -8.69 3.10
C SER A 163 4.97 -9.70 2.69
N ILE A 164 4.82 -10.33 1.52
CA ILE A 164 5.85 -11.23 0.96
C ILE A 164 7.13 -10.45 0.64
N ALA A 165 7.01 -9.27 0.04
CA ALA A 165 8.16 -8.43 -0.26
C ALA A 165 8.92 -8.03 1.01
N PHE A 166 8.20 -7.64 2.07
CA PHE A 166 8.82 -7.37 3.37
C PHE A 166 9.56 -8.60 3.92
N VAL A 167 8.99 -9.81 3.83
CA VAL A 167 9.66 -11.04 4.28
C VAL A 167 10.96 -11.29 3.50
N LEU A 168 10.96 -11.01 2.19
CA LEU A 168 12.18 -11.11 1.35
C LEU A 168 13.23 -10.07 1.76
N GLU A 169 12.83 -8.83 2.00
CA GLU A 169 13.72 -7.77 2.49
C GLU A 169 14.30 -8.13 3.87
N TYR A 170 13.47 -8.68 4.75
CA TYR A 170 13.91 -9.16 6.06
C TYR A 170 14.88 -10.34 5.95
N ALA A 171 14.64 -11.28 5.02
CA ALA A 171 15.54 -12.41 4.78
C ALA A 171 16.94 -11.96 4.32
N ILE A 172 17.02 -10.83 3.58
CA ILE A 172 18.29 -10.29 3.06
C ILE A 172 18.98 -9.38 4.07
N GLY A 173 18.18 -8.56 4.81
CA GLY A 173 18.74 -7.48 5.62
C GLY A 173 18.11 -7.27 6.98
N GLY A 174 17.36 -8.23 7.52
CA GLY A 174 16.82 -8.14 8.88
C GLY A 174 17.94 -8.08 9.93
N THR A 175 17.82 -7.16 10.87
CA THR A 175 18.81 -6.95 11.94
C THR A 175 18.39 -7.51 13.27
N VAL A 176 17.09 -7.80 13.44
CA VAL A 176 16.55 -8.35 14.69
C VAL A 176 16.62 -9.88 14.69
N SER A 177 16.86 -10.47 15.86
CA SER A 177 17.05 -11.91 16.03
C SER A 177 15.71 -12.65 16.08
N VAL A 178 14.86 -12.49 15.07
CA VAL A 178 13.60 -13.25 14.94
C VAL A 178 13.76 -14.27 13.81
N PRO A 179 13.48 -15.57 14.06
CA PRO A 179 13.57 -16.58 13.01
C PRO A 179 12.69 -16.24 11.80
N LEU A 180 13.24 -16.36 10.58
CA LEU A 180 12.54 -16.00 9.34
C LEU A 180 11.18 -16.71 9.21
N GLY A 181 11.09 -17.98 9.63
CA GLY A 181 9.82 -18.72 9.61
C GLY A 181 8.73 -18.06 10.47
N ASN A 182 9.10 -17.50 11.62
CA ASN A 182 8.15 -16.80 12.50
C ASN A 182 7.70 -15.48 11.85
N VAL A 183 8.62 -14.73 11.22
CA VAL A 183 8.29 -13.52 10.46
C VAL A 183 7.35 -13.86 9.32
N LEU A 184 7.64 -14.90 8.53
CA LEU A 184 6.80 -15.33 7.41
C LEU A 184 5.39 -15.67 7.88
N ILE A 185 5.25 -16.52 8.91
CA ILE A 185 3.93 -16.92 9.42
C ILE A 185 3.15 -15.70 9.95
N ALA A 186 3.79 -14.85 10.75
CA ALA A 186 3.17 -13.67 11.30
C ALA A 186 2.72 -12.71 10.20
N MET A 187 3.58 -12.41 9.24
CA MET A 187 3.28 -11.50 8.13
C MET A 187 2.14 -12.03 7.26
N ILE A 188 2.21 -13.27 6.80
CA ILE A 188 1.17 -13.82 5.90
C ILE A 188 -0.17 -13.95 6.63
N SER A 189 -0.20 -14.52 7.83
CA SER A 189 -1.47 -14.73 8.55
C SER A 189 -2.17 -13.40 8.88
N THR A 190 -1.43 -12.41 9.34
CA THR A 190 -1.95 -11.08 9.68
C THR A 190 -2.42 -10.34 8.43
N HIS A 191 -1.60 -10.34 7.37
CA HIS A 191 -1.88 -9.60 6.15
C HIS A 191 -2.97 -10.24 5.28
N LEU A 192 -3.24 -11.54 5.41
CA LEU A 192 -4.44 -12.14 4.83
C LEU A 192 -5.73 -11.54 5.40
N LEU A 193 -5.80 -11.34 6.73
CA LEU A 193 -6.96 -10.74 7.39
C LEU A 193 -7.09 -9.25 7.04
N ILE A 194 -5.99 -8.51 7.05
CA ILE A 194 -5.95 -7.10 6.62
C ILE A 194 -6.40 -6.99 5.16
N GLY A 195 -5.88 -7.84 4.28
CA GLY A 195 -6.20 -7.83 2.86
C GLY A 195 -7.66 -8.14 2.55
N LEU A 196 -8.30 -9.03 3.32
CA LEU A 196 -9.75 -9.25 3.22
C LEU A 196 -10.53 -7.98 3.59
N GLY A 197 -10.16 -7.33 4.70
CA GLY A 197 -10.75 -6.06 5.12
C GLY A 197 -10.52 -4.96 4.07
N GLU A 198 -9.30 -4.82 3.57
CA GLU A 198 -8.96 -3.85 2.52
C GLU A 198 -9.74 -4.10 1.23
N GLY A 199 -9.87 -5.35 0.81
CA GLY A 199 -10.65 -5.72 -0.36
C GLY A 199 -12.12 -5.31 -0.24
N ILE A 200 -12.74 -5.57 0.91
CA ILE A 200 -14.14 -5.21 1.17
C ILE A 200 -14.30 -3.68 1.19
N ILE A 201 -13.44 -2.96 1.91
CA ILE A 201 -13.50 -1.49 2.00
C ILE A 201 -13.26 -0.86 0.63
N THR A 202 -12.27 -1.36 -0.12
CA THR A 202 -12.02 -0.90 -1.49
C THR A 202 -13.25 -1.09 -2.39
N ALA A 203 -13.87 -2.26 -2.34
CA ALA A 203 -15.08 -2.55 -3.13
C ALA A 203 -16.26 -1.64 -2.75
N LEU A 204 -16.46 -1.39 -1.45
CA LEU A 204 -17.49 -0.47 -0.96
C LEU A 204 -17.24 0.96 -1.46
N ILE A 205 -16.04 1.51 -1.26
CA ILE A 205 -15.71 2.87 -1.70
C ILE A 205 -15.85 2.99 -3.22
N VAL A 206 -15.31 2.05 -3.98
CA VAL A 206 -15.41 2.04 -5.44
C VAL A 206 -16.87 1.97 -5.92
N SER A 207 -17.73 1.23 -5.21
CA SER A 207 -19.15 1.15 -5.57
C SER A 207 -19.89 2.48 -5.38
N PHE A 208 -19.52 3.27 -4.35
CA PHE A 208 -20.10 4.59 -4.10
C PHE A 208 -19.58 5.67 -5.06
N VAL A 209 -18.29 5.62 -5.38
CA VAL A 209 -17.62 6.65 -6.20
C VAL A 209 -17.87 6.46 -7.69
N LYS A 210 -18.42 5.33 -8.12
CA LYS A 210 -18.63 4.95 -9.53
C LYS A 210 -19.44 5.96 -10.35
N SER A 211 -20.37 6.71 -9.75
CA SER A 211 -21.17 7.70 -10.46
C SER A 211 -20.35 8.92 -10.93
N GLU A 212 -19.21 9.18 -10.29
CA GLU A 212 -18.37 10.35 -10.52
C GLU A 212 -17.04 10.03 -11.23
N ILE A 213 -16.58 8.78 -11.14
CA ILE A 213 -15.33 8.35 -11.77
C ILE A 213 -15.65 7.71 -13.12
N ARG A 214 -15.55 8.48 -14.19
CA ARG A 214 -15.28 7.92 -15.51
C ARG A 214 -13.86 7.32 -15.39
N PHE A 215 -13.81 5.98 -15.33
CA PHE A 215 -12.56 5.26 -15.34
C PHE A 215 -11.77 5.62 -16.59
N SER A 216 -10.80 6.52 -16.47
CA SER A 216 -9.72 6.69 -17.43
C SER A 216 -8.74 5.51 -17.31
N VAL A 217 -9.28 4.28 -17.41
CA VAL A 217 -8.49 3.03 -17.29
C VAL A 217 -8.07 2.54 -18.69
N CYS A 218 -8.48 3.23 -19.75
CA CYS A 218 -8.14 2.89 -21.12
C CYS A 218 -7.68 4.14 -21.89
N GLU A 219 -6.50 4.66 -21.56
CA GLU A 219 -5.65 5.40 -22.51
C GLU A 219 -4.18 5.15 -22.23
#